data_2d7da243b6ff0e827ac756146ebfaa99
#
_entry.id   2d7da243b6ff0e827ac756146ebfaa99
#
_cell.length_a   1.000
_cell.length_b   1.000
_cell.length_c   1.000
_cell.angle_alpha   90.00
_cell.angle_beta   90.00
_cell.angle_gamma   90.00
#
_symmetry.space_group_name_H-M   'P 1'
#
loop_
_entity.id
_entity.type
_entity.pdbx_description
1 polymer ?
#
loop_
_entity_poly.entity_id
_entity_poly.type
_entity_poly.pdbx_seq_one_letter_code
_entity_poly.pdbx_strand_id
1 'polypeptide(L)'
;MEAIVFAADPITWKSQDPVWVEQWPLTKEKLLAAKALISEQLALGHIEPSNSPWNTPIFVIKKKSGKWRLLQDLRAINATMEDMGALQPGLPSPVAIPEGYNIIVIDLQDCFFTIPLNAEDKKRFAFSLPAENFKQPYLRFQWKVLPQGMKNSPTLCQKFVNAAIEDIRAKYEQLYMIHYMDDILIAHPDRAHLQTVLQDLTQALTDRGLKIAPEKIQVNPPITYLGRVINSETVTHAPLKLRKDHLVTLNDYQKLLGDINWIRPYLKLTTAELKPLF
;
A
#
# COMPACT_ATOMS: atom_id res chain seq x y z
N MET A 1 15.53 16.92 -23.49
CA MET A 1 15.82 16.41 -22.15
C MET A 1 14.92 15.20 -21.94
N GLU A 2 15.50 14.03 -21.80
CA GLU A 2 14.71 12.86 -21.39
C GLU A 2 14.17 13.10 -19.98
N ALA A 3 12.88 12.87 -19.79
CA ALA A 3 12.27 12.98 -18.49
C ALA A 3 12.91 11.94 -17.56
N ILE A 4 13.38 12.37 -16.39
CA ILE A 4 13.89 11.45 -15.37
C ILE A 4 12.71 10.59 -14.92
N VAL A 5 12.75 9.32 -15.25
CA VAL A 5 11.75 8.35 -14.80
C VAL A 5 12.24 7.77 -13.48
N PHE A 6 11.60 8.16 -12.39
CA PHE A 6 11.84 7.54 -11.08
C PHE A 6 11.17 6.16 -11.03
N ALA A 7 11.87 5.18 -10.47
CA ALA A 7 11.36 3.84 -10.24
C ALA A 7 11.74 3.37 -8.84
N ALA A 8 11.05 2.32 -8.35
CA ALA A 8 11.44 1.64 -7.12
C ALA A 8 12.84 1.03 -7.25
N ASP A 9 13.51 0.88 -6.12
CA ASP A 9 14.80 0.19 -6.08
C ASP A 9 14.68 -1.24 -6.61
N PRO A 10 15.76 -1.80 -7.19
CA PRO A 10 15.79 -3.19 -7.61
C PRO A 10 15.52 -4.14 -6.44
N ILE A 11 14.78 -5.19 -6.71
CA ILE A 11 14.52 -6.26 -5.75
C ILE A 11 15.70 -7.23 -5.77
N THR A 12 16.11 -7.70 -4.60
CA THR A 12 17.10 -8.77 -4.48
C THR A 12 16.42 -10.13 -4.52
N TRP A 13 16.86 -10.98 -5.44
CA TRP A 13 16.27 -12.28 -5.70
C TRP A 13 17.19 -13.42 -5.25
N LYS A 14 16.62 -14.44 -4.63
CA LYS A 14 17.33 -15.66 -4.19
C LYS A 14 17.72 -16.56 -5.37
N SER A 15 16.95 -16.52 -6.46
CA SER A 15 17.18 -17.27 -7.68
C SER A 15 16.86 -16.45 -8.93
N GLN A 16 17.54 -16.75 -10.01
CA GLN A 16 17.25 -16.22 -11.34
C GLN A 16 16.38 -17.17 -12.16
N ASP A 17 16.08 -18.35 -11.64
CA ASP A 17 15.26 -19.34 -12.33
C ASP A 17 13.82 -18.87 -12.46
N PRO A 18 13.20 -19.02 -13.64
CA PRO A 18 11.82 -18.69 -13.83
C PRO A 18 10.89 -19.54 -12.96
N VAL A 19 9.89 -18.89 -12.37
CA VAL A 19 8.81 -19.54 -11.64
C VAL A 19 7.58 -19.56 -12.52
N TRP A 20 7.07 -20.77 -12.80
CA TRP A 20 5.84 -20.95 -13.56
C TRP A 20 4.81 -21.69 -12.71
N VAL A 21 3.72 -21.00 -12.37
CA VAL A 21 2.54 -21.59 -11.75
C VAL A 21 1.40 -21.45 -12.74
N GLU A 22 0.78 -22.57 -13.08
CA GLU A 22 -0.29 -22.60 -14.07
C GLU A 22 -1.52 -21.78 -13.63
N GLN A 23 -2.13 -21.08 -14.59
CA GLN A 23 -3.39 -20.40 -14.38
C GLN A 23 -4.51 -21.43 -14.24
N TRP A 24 -5.20 -21.44 -13.12
CA TRP A 24 -6.39 -22.26 -12.93
C TRP A 24 -7.59 -21.73 -13.71
N PRO A 25 -8.58 -22.59 -14.01
CA PRO A 25 -9.79 -22.17 -14.69
C PRO A 25 -10.57 -21.12 -13.92
N LEU A 26 -11.10 -20.13 -14.63
CA LEU A 26 -12.03 -19.14 -14.09
C LEU A 26 -13.45 -19.46 -14.59
N THR A 27 -14.45 -19.26 -13.74
CA THR A 27 -15.86 -19.31 -14.16
C THR A 27 -16.11 -18.23 -15.22
N LYS A 28 -17.14 -18.39 -16.05
CA LYS A 28 -17.49 -17.42 -17.09
C LYS A 28 -17.65 -15.99 -16.53
N GLU A 29 -18.33 -15.85 -15.38
CA GLU A 29 -18.53 -14.57 -14.71
C GLU A 29 -17.18 -13.95 -14.30
N LYS A 30 -16.31 -14.73 -13.66
CA LYS A 30 -14.98 -14.29 -13.21
C LYS A 30 -14.05 -13.97 -14.38
N LEU A 31 -14.13 -14.72 -15.47
CA LEU A 31 -13.34 -14.46 -16.67
C LEU A 31 -13.73 -13.13 -17.32
N LEU A 32 -15.03 -12.83 -17.42
CA LEU A 32 -15.52 -11.56 -17.94
C LEU A 32 -15.07 -10.39 -17.05
N ALA A 33 -15.16 -10.56 -15.73
CA ALA A 33 -14.68 -9.57 -14.78
C ALA A 33 -13.16 -9.35 -14.91
N ALA A 34 -12.37 -10.42 -15.03
CA ALA A 34 -10.93 -10.34 -15.22
C ALA A 34 -10.57 -9.62 -16.53
N LYS A 35 -11.23 -9.92 -17.63
CA LYS A 35 -11.03 -9.21 -18.92
C LYS A 35 -11.27 -7.72 -18.81
N ALA A 36 -12.37 -7.31 -18.18
CA ALA A 36 -12.70 -5.91 -17.98
C ALA A 36 -11.65 -5.20 -17.12
N LEU A 37 -11.22 -5.81 -16.00
CA LEU A 37 -10.22 -5.26 -15.10
C LEU A 37 -8.83 -5.17 -15.76
N ILE A 38 -8.44 -6.15 -16.54
CA ILE A 38 -7.16 -6.13 -17.29
C ILE A 38 -7.17 -5.01 -18.34
N SER A 39 -8.29 -4.82 -19.07
CA SER A 39 -8.44 -3.71 -20.01
C SER A 39 -8.32 -2.36 -19.29
N GLU A 40 -8.89 -2.22 -18.11
CA GLU A 40 -8.73 -1.02 -17.26
C GLU A 40 -7.28 -0.80 -16.86
N GLN A 41 -6.59 -1.83 -16.36
CA GLN A 41 -5.18 -1.74 -15.96
C GLN A 41 -4.25 -1.41 -17.14
N LEU A 42 -4.53 -1.94 -18.33
CA LEU A 42 -3.82 -1.57 -19.56
C LEU A 42 -4.02 -0.09 -19.91
N ALA A 43 -5.26 0.40 -19.87
CA ALA A 43 -5.59 1.80 -20.16
C ALA A 43 -4.93 2.76 -19.17
N LEU A 44 -4.80 2.35 -17.89
CA LEU A 44 -4.10 3.11 -16.85
C LEU A 44 -2.56 3.01 -16.96
N GLY A 45 -2.03 2.13 -17.81
CA GLY A 45 -0.59 1.93 -17.96
C GLY A 45 0.07 1.17 -16.81
N HIS A 46 -0.70 0.47 -15.99
CA HIS A 46 -0.18 -0.30 -14.85
C HIS A 46 0.38 -1.66 -15.25
N ILE A 47 -0.05 -2.20 -16.38
CA ILE A 47 0.44 -3.45 -16.96
C ILE A 47 0.80 -3.25 -18.43
N GLU A 48 1.57 -4.18 -18.97
CA GLU A 48 1.98 -4.23 -20.38
C GLU A 48 1.94 -5.68 -20.89
N PRO A 49 1.85 -5.93 -22.23
CA PRO A 49 2.02 -7.26 -22.79
C PRO A 49 3.36 -7.88 -22.41
N SER A 50 3.41 -9.20 -22.22
CA SER A 50 4.58 -9.90 -21.74
C SER A 50 4.86 -11.19 -22.50
N ASN A 51 6.17 -11.43 -22.74
CA ASN A 51 6.73 -12.71 -23.19
C ASN A 51 7.60 -13.35 -22.12
N SER A 52 7.39 -12.98 -20.85
CA SER A 52 8.20 -13.42 -19.72
C SER A 52 8.09 -14.94 -19.53
N PRO A 53 9.18 -15.63 -19.15
CA PRO A 53 9.15 -17.02 -18.75
C PRO A 53 8.60 -17.25 -17.33
N TRP A 54 8.25 -16.20 -16.60
CA TRP A 54 7.56 -16.29 -15.30
C TRP A 54 6.04 -16.24 -15.50
N ASN A 55 5.30 -16.93 -14.65
CA ASN A 55 3.85 -16.87 -14.61
C ASN A 55 3.32 -17.23 -13.23
N THR A 56 2.39 -16.43 -12.70
CA THR A 56 1.59 -16.78 -11.53
C THR A 56 0.12 -16.47 -11.77
N PRO A 57 -0.78 -17.25 -11.13
CA PRO A 57 -2.20 -17.18 -11.46
C PRO A 57 -2.85 -15.87 -10.99
N ILE A 58 -3.84 -15.42 -11.75
CA ILE A 58 -4.74 -14.36 -11.36
C ILE A 58 -6.09 -14.91 -10.90
N PHE A 59 -6.77 -14.15 -10.09
CA PHE A 59 -8.15 -14.39 -9.67
C PHE A 59 -8.86 -13.08 -9.40
N VAL A 60 -10.18 -13.14 -9.34
CA VAL A 60 -11.01 -11.98 -9.04
C VAL A 60 -11.89 -12.26 -7.84
N ILE A 61 -12.06 -11.25 -7.00
CA ILE A 61 -12.93 -11.28 -5.83
C ILE A 61 -13.96 -10.14 -5.91
N LYS A 62 -15.14 -10.39 -5.37
CA LYS A 62 -16.19 -9.38 -5.27
C LYS A 62 -16.04 -8.61 -3.97
N LYS A 63 -15.90 -7.30 -4.05
CA LYS A 63 -15.85 -6.42 -2.87
C LYS A 63 -17.26 -6.32 -2.24
N LYS A 64 -17.33 -5.87 -1.00
CA LYS A 64 -18.62 -5.55 -0.33
C LYS A 64 -19.47 -4.54 -1.11
N SER A 65 -18.84 -3.67 -1.88
CA SER A 65 -19.50 -2.71 -2.79
C SER A 65 -20.09 -3.33 -4.05
N GLY A 66 -19.96 -4.65 -4.26
CA GLY A 66 -20.36 -5.35 -5.48
C GLY A 66 -19.37 -5.26 -6.63
N LYS A 67 -18.38 -4.38 -6.56
CA LYS A 67 -17.33 -4.25 -7.59
C LYS A 67 -16.33 -5.40 -7.52
N TRP A 68 -15.82 -5.83 -8.68
CA TRP A 68 -14.76 -6.82 -8.78
C TRP A 68 -13.38 -6.21 -8.50
N ARG A 69 -12.47 -7.03 -8.00
CA ARG A 69 -11.06 -6.69 -7.80
C ARG A 69 -10.18 -7.80 -8.39
N LEU A 70 -9.20 -7.39 -9.20
CA LEU A 70 -8.18 -8.28 -9.75
C LEU A 70 -7.08 -8.49 -8.70
N LEU A 71 -6.71 -9.73 -8.50
CA LEU A 71 -5.60 -10.13 -7.64
C LEU A 71 -4.71 -11.14 -8.38
N GLN A 72 -3.44 -11.18 -8.03
CA GLN A 72 -2.48 -12.17 -8.49
C GLN A 72 -1.94 -12.95 -7.29
N ASP A 73 -1.84 -14.25 -7.41
CA ASP A 73 -1.19 -15.08 -6.38
C ASP A 73 0.32 -14.98 -6.51
N LEU A 74 0.92 -14.14 -5.69
CA LEU A 74 2.35 -13.88 -5.69
C LEU A 74 3.13 -14.71 -4.66
N ARG A 75 2.51 -15.69 -4.00
CA ARG A 75 3.18 -16.50 -2.96
C ARG A 75 4.45 -17.17 -3.48
N ALA A 76 4.41 -17.76 -4.67
CA ALA A 76 5.57 -18.41 -5.27
C ALA A 76 6.68 -17.41 -5.62
N ILE A 77 6.35 -16.22 -6.09
CA ILE A 77 7.31 -15.14 -6.37
C ILE A 77 7.88 -14.58 -5.06
N ASN A 78 7.03 -14.33 -4.05
CA ASN A 78 7.47 -13.86 -2.75
C ASN A 78 8.48 -14.81 -2.08
N ALA A 79 8.35 -16.13 -2.30
CA ALA A 79 9.30 -17.12 -1.79
C ALA A 79 10.71 -17.00 -2.40
N THR A 80 10.83 -16.52 -3.64
CA THR A 80 12.09 -16.31 -4.34
C THR A 80 12.73 -14.93 -4.10
N MET A 81 12.05 -14.08 -3.34
CA MET A 81 12.46 -12.72 -3.05
C MET A 81 13.14 -12.65 -1.69
N GLU A 82 14.29 -11.96 -1.61
CA GLU A 82 14.88 -11.61 -0.31
C GLU A 82 13.97 -10.65 0.44
N ASP A 83 13.93 -10.78 1.74
CA ASP A 83 13.14 -9.88 2.59
C ASP A 83 13.93 -8.59 2.80
N MET A 84 13.31 -7.45 2.50
CA MET A 84 13.91 -6.14 2.73
C MET A 84 13.78 -5.68 4.19
N GLY A 85 12.98 -6.38 5.00
CA GLY A 85 12.67 -5.96 6.36
C GLY A 85 11.79 -4.72 6.42
N ALA A 86 11.58 -4.22 7.63
CA ALA A 86 10.85 -2.98 7.87
C ALA A 86 11.82 -1.79 7.87
N LEU A 87 11.48 -0.71 7.16
CA LEU A 87 12.29 0.51 7.14
C LEU A 87 12.18 1.32 8.45
N GLN A 88 11.18 1.04 9.26
CA GLN A 88 11.01 1.68 10.56
C GLN A 88 10.41 0.71 11.58
N PRO A 89 10.76 0.84 12.87
CA PRO A 89 10.46 -0.17 13.90
C PRO A 89 9.00 -0.21 14.34
N GLY A 90 8.13 0.60 13.75
CA GLY A 90 6.72 0.66 14.09
C GLY A 90 6.00 1.82 13.43
N LEU A 91 4.74 2.00 13.81
CA LEU A 91 3.95 3.13 13.35
C LEU A 91 4.44 4.44 14.00
N PRO A 92 4.60 5.54 13.23
CA PRO A 92 4.87 6.85 13.80
C PRO A 92 3.78 7.27 14.78
N SER A 93 4.16 7.97 15.83
CA SER A 93 3.22 8.43 16.86
C SER A 93 3.01 9.93 16.78
N PRO A 94 1.77 10.40 16.56
CA PRO A 94 1.47 11.83 16.60
C PRO A 94 1.53 12.45 18.01
N VAL A 95 1.71 11.64 19.05
CA VAL A 95 1.85 12.13 20.43
C VAL A 95 3.11 12.99 20.63
N ALA A 96 4.11 12.82 19.77
CA ALA A 96 5.34 13.61 19.81
C ALA A 96 5.22 14.99 19.13
N ILE A 97 4.06 15.33 18.53
CA ILE A 97 3.83 16.65 17.94
C ILE A 97 3.77 17.69 19.08
N PRO A 98 4.57 18.78 19.01
CA PRO A 98 4.50 19.82 20.03
C PRO A 98 3.11 20.44 20.14
N GLU A 99 2.75 20.82 21.35
CA GLU A 99 1.47 21.49 21.62
C GLU A 99 1.37 22.83 20.85
N GLY A 100 0.18 23.14 20.37
CA GLY A 100 -0.09 24.37 19.62
C GLY A 100 0.32 24.34 18.15
N TYR A 101 0.87 23.23 17.64
CA TYR A 101 1.17 23.09 16.22
C TYR A 101 -0.09 22.89 15.39
N ASN A 102 -0.17 23.58 14.25
CA ASN A 102 -1.16 23.30 13.21
C ASN A 102 -0.74 22.03 12.50
N ILE A 103 -1.71 21.19 12.13
CA ILE A 103 -1.49 19.87 11.55
C ILE A 103 -2.20 19.78 10.21
N ILE A 104 -1.51 19.21 9.22
CA ILE A 104 -2.11 18.77 7.96
C ILE A 104 -1.75 17.30 7.74
N VAL A 105 -2.76 16.48 7.40
CA VAL A 105 -2.58 15.10 6.98
C VAL A 105 -2.94 14.96 5.52
N ILE A 106 -2.09 14.29 4.78
CA ILE A 106 -2.19 14.02 3.35
C ILE A 106 -2.18 12.50 3.15
N ASP A 107 -3.04 12.04 2.22
CA ASP A 107 -3.12 10.64 1.78
C ASP A 107 -2.72 10.60 0.29
N LEU A 108 -1.84 9.69 -0.07
CA LEU A 108 -1.43 9.49 -1.46
C LEU A 108 -2.43 8.56 -2.15
N GLN A 109 -2.92 8.99 -3.31
CA GLN A 109 -3.85 8.20 -4.10
C GLN A 109 -3.15 7.01 -4.75
N ASP A 110 -3.70 5.80 -4.54
CA ASP A 110 -3.26 4.56 -5.21
C ASP A 110 -1.73 4.38 -5.23
N CYS A 111 -1.05 4.66 -4.10
CA CYS A 111 0.40 4.82 -4.00
C CYS A 111 1.18 3.70 -4.70
N PHE A 112 0.82 2.43 -4.49
CA PHE A 112 1.51 1.29 -5.13
C PHE A 112 1.42 1.35 -6.66
N PHE A 113 0.26 1.73 -7.21
CA PHE A 113 0.04 1.81 -8.65
C PHE A 113 0.64 3.06 -9.31
N THR A 114 1.16 3.98 -8.53
CA THR A 114 1.89 5.16 -9.04
C THR A 114 3.41 4.97 -9.05
N ILE A 115 3.92 3.95 -8.35
CA ILE A 115 5.36 3.67 -8.23
C ILE A 115 5.78 2.62 -9.26
N PRO A 116 6.61 2.99 -10.27
CA PRO A 116 7.10 2.04 -11.26
C PRO A 116 8.03 0.99 -10.62
N LEU A 117 7.88 -0.25 -11.03
CA LEU A 117 8.87 -1.29 -10.78
C LEU A 117 10.18 -0.98 -11.50
N ASN A 118 11.31 -1.42 -10.93
CA ASN A 118 12.55 -1.50 -11.67
C ASN A 118 12.34 -2.36 -12.94
N ALA A 119 12.93 -1.94 -14.05
CA ALA A 119 12.70 -2.58 -15.36
C ALA A 119 13.02 -4.08 -15.36
N GLU A 120 14.09 -4.49 -14.66
CA GLU A 120 14.52 -5.88 -14.59
C GLU A 120 13.57 -6.78 -13.77
N ASP A 121 12.80 -6.18 -12.87
CA ASP A 121 11.90 -6.91 -11.97
C ASP A 121 10.53 -7.20 -12.59
N LYS A 122 10.07 -6.38 -13.56
CA LYS A 122 8.73 -6.48 -14.17
C LYS A 122 8.39 -7.88 -14.66
N LYS A 123 9.34 -8.55 -15.34
CA LYS A 123 9.16 -9.88 -15.92
C LYS A 123 8.74 -10.94 -14.91
N ARG A 124 9.08 -10.76 -13.64
CA ARG A 124 8.75 -11.73 -12.57
C ARG A 124 7.30 -11.67 -12.12
N PHE A 125 6.60 -10.59 -12.45
CA PHE A 125 5.20 -10.36 -12.11
C PHE A 125 4.27 -10.57 -13.29
N ALA A 126 4.66 -11.45 -14.21
CA ALA A 126 3.85 -11.82 -15.36
C ALA A 126 2.72 -12.79 -14.99
N PHE A 127 1.63 -12.69 -15.71
CA PHE A 127 0.45 -13.52 -15.55
C PHE A 127 -0.23 -13.77 -16.90
N SER A 128 -1.13 -14.73 -16.92
CA SER A 128 -1.89 -15.13 -18.12
C SER A 128 -3.38 -14.89 -17.92
N LEU A 129 -4.04 -14.34 -18.93
CA LEU A 129 -5.49 -14.30 -19.02
C LEU A 129 -5.96 -15.47 -19.87
N PRO A 130 -6.69 -16.46 -19.30
CA PRO A 130 -7.16 -17.61 -20.05
C PRO A 130 -8.17 -17.21 -21.14
N ALA A 131 -8.15 -17.93 -22.25
CA ALA A 131 -9.14 -17.80 -23.30
C ALA A 131 -10.41 -18.59 -22.94
N GLU A 132 -11.56 -18.13 -23.44
CA GLU A 132 -12.81 -18.86 -23.30
C GLU A 132 -12.74 -20.16 -24.09
N ASN A 133 -12.99 -21.28 -23.40
CA ASN A 133 -13.00 -22.64 -24.00
C ASN A 133 -11.69 -23.03 -24.74
N PHE A 134 -10.55 -22.48 -24.35
CA PHE A 134 -9.23 -22.75 -24.97
C PHE A 134 -9.18 -22.52 -26.50
N LYS A 135 -10.07 -21.69 -27.03
CA LYS A 135 -10.18 -21.44 -28.48
C LYS A 135 -9.02 -20.67 -29.08
N GLN A 136 -8.21 -20.01 -28.22
CA GLN A 136 -7.07 -19.21 -28.63
C GLN A 136 -5.98 -19.23 -27.55
N PRO A 137 -4.73 -18.89 -27.89
CA PRO A 137 -3.67 -18.75 -26.88
C PRO A 137 -4.03 -17.77 -25.77
N TYR A 138 -3.50 -18.00 -24.58
CA TYR A 138 -3.63 -17.07 -23.47
C TYR A 138 -2.98 -15.74 -23.81
N LEU A 139 -3.64 -14.64 -23.44
CA LEU A 139 -3.01 -13.32 -23.44
C LEU A 139 -2.15 -13.19 -22.21
N ARG A 140 -0.96 -12.63 -22.36
CA ARG A 140 -0.01 -12.51 -21.27
C ARG A 140 0.37 -11.07 -21.02
N PHE A 141 0.48 -10.72 -19.74
CA PHE A 141 0.79 -9.38 -19.25
C PHE A 141 1.77 -9.45 -18.08
N GLN A 142 2.38 -8.33 -17.78
CA GLN A 142 3.20 -8.13 -16.59
C GLN A 142 2.94 -6.77 -15.97
N TRP A 143 3.13 -6.66 -14.66
CA TRP A 143 3.01 -5.40 -13.95
C TRP A 143 4.18 -4.47 -14.27
N LYS A 144 3.87 -3.19 -14.43
CA LYS A 144 4.84 -2.08 -14.58
C LYS A 144 5.04 -1.32 -13.27
N VAL A 145 4.11 -1.47 -12.33
CA VAL A 145 4.03 -0.77 -11.05
C VAL A 145 4.05 -1.78 -9.90
N LEU A 146 4.22 -1.31 -8.66
CA LEU A 146 4.25 -2.18 -7.49
C LEU A 146 2.96 -3.00 -7.39
N PRO A 147 3.01 -4.32 -7.53
CA PRO A 147 1.81 -5.14 -7.49
C PRO A 147 1.33 -5.34 -6.04
N GLN A 148 0.01 -5.44 -5.89
CA GLN A 148 -0.59 -5.79 -4.62
C GLN A 148 -0.29 -7.26 -4.29
N GLY A 149 0.10 -7.52 -3.03
CA GLY A 149 0.46 -8.87 -2.57
C GLY A 149 1.94 -9.22 -2.70
N MET A 150 2.76 -8.38 -3.31
CA MET A 150 4.21 -8.51 -3.25
C MET A 150 4.71 -8.14 -1.84
N LYS A 151 5.51 -9.02 -1.22
CA LYS A 151 5.93 -8.85 0.17
C LYS A 151 6.74 -7.58 0.44
N ASN A 152 7.52 -7.12 -0.54
CA ASN A 152 8.36 -5.92 -0.42
C ASN A 152 7.69 -4.64 -0.94
N SER A 153 6.47 -4.67 -1.49
CA SER A 153 5.76 -3.47 -1.94
C SER A 153 5.63 -2.41 -0.84
N PRO A 154 5.29 -2.75 0.40
CA PRO A 154 5.23 -1.76 1.48
C PRO A 154 6.57 -1.08 1.74
N THR A 155 7.66 -1.83 1.81
CA THR A 155 9.00 -1.30 2.06
C THR A 155 9.50 -0.43 0.90
N LEU A 156 9.27 -0.87 -0.35
CA LEU A 156 9.61 -0.09 -1.54
C LEU A 156 8.78 1.20 -1.64
N CYS A 157 7.48 1.15 -1.31
CA CYS A 157 6.62 2.32 -1.24
C CYS A 157 7.14 3.33 -0.21
N GLN A 158 7.39 2.87 1.02
CA GLN A 158 7.93 3.69 2.10
C GLN A 158 9.22 4.38 1.67
N LYS A 159 10.13 3.65 1.06
CA LYS A 159 11.42 4.14 0.60
C LYS A 159 11.30 5.16 -0.54
N PHE A 160 10.44 4.87 -1.51
CA PHE A 160 10.20 5.75 -2.66
C PHE A 160 9.57 7.08 -2.22
N VAL A 161 8.57 7.05 -1.36
CA VAL A 161 7.93 8.25 -0.82
C VAL A 161 8.90 9.02 0.08
N ASN A 162 9.68 8.33 0.93
CA ASN A 162 10.68 9.00 1.77
C ASN A 162 11.69 9.78 0.92
N ALA A 163 12.17 9.20 -0.18
CA ALA A 163 13.08 9.90 -1.09
C ALA A 163 12.45 11.12 -1.77
N ALA A 164 11.12 11.14 -1.94
CA ALA A 164 10.41 12.31 -2.49
C ALA A 164 10.30 13.46 -1.50
N ILE A 165 10.25 13.17 -0.19
CA ILE A 165 10.01 14.16 0.86
C ILE A 165 11.26 14.57 1.64
N GLU A 166 12.41 13.93 1.38
CA GLU A 166 13.66 14.17 2.10
C GLU A 166 14.13 15.62 1.98
N ASP A 167 14.09 16.18 0.77
CA ASP A 167 14.50 17.56 0.52
C ASP A 167 13.59 18.57 1.24
N ILE A 168 12.29 18.27 1.35
CA ILE A 168 11.33 19.10 2.08
C ILE A 168 11.66 19.07 3.58
N ARG A 169 11.96 17.88 4.12
CA ARG A 169 12.35 17.72 5.52
C ARG A 169 13.62 18.49 5.85
N ALA A 170 14.61 18.47 4.97
CA ALA A 170 15.87 19.20 5.12
C ALA A 170 15.70 20.72 4.97
N LYS A 171 14.79 21.18 4.11
CA LYS A 171 14.54 22.61 3.84
C LYS A 171 13.90 23.34 5.03
N TYR A 172 13.08 22.65 5.81
CA TYR A 172 12.23 23.24 6.85
C TYR A 172 12.60 22.69 8.25
N GLU A 173 13.55 23.33 8.94
CA GLU A 173 14.10 22.86 10.22
C GLU A 173 13.08 22.70 11.35
N GLN A 174 12.06 23.57 11.44
CA GLN A 174 11.02 23.51 12.48
C GLN A 174 9.82 22.66 12.08
N LEU A 175 9.85 22.07 10.90
CA LEU A 175 8.77 21.22 10.41
C LEU A 175 8.79 19.87 11.13
N TYR A 176 7.70 19.56 11.82
CA TYR A 176 7.46 18.20 12.27
C TYR A 176 6.82 17.42 11.14
N MET A 177 7.50 16.39 10.63
CA MET A 177 7.02 15.55 9.55
C MET A 177 7.17 14.09 9.90
N ILE A 178 6.05 13.36 9.89
CA ILE A 178 6.02 11.92 10.01
C ILE A 178 5.35 11.32 8.77
N HIS A 179 5.83 10.16 8.38
CA HIS A 179 5.40 9.48 7.17
C HIS A 179 5.32 7.98 7.42
N TYR A 180 4.26 7.37 6.93
CA TYR A 180 4.10 5.93 6.91
C TYR A 180 3.32 5.53 5.65
N MET A 181 3.97 4.83 4.71
CA MET A 181 3.39 4.42 3.43
C MET A 181 2.84 5.60 2.62
N ASP A 182 1.54 5.63 2.45
CA ASP A 182 0.75 6.63 1.74
C ASP A 182 0.22 7.77 2.64
N ASP A 183 0.44 7.67 3.96
CA ASP A 183 0.01 8.68 4.93
C ASP A 183 1.17 9.58 5.35
N ILE A 184 1.04 10.89 5.12
CA ILE A 184 2.02 11.90 5.52
C ILE A 184 1.34 12.92 6.43
N LEU A 185 1.94 13.17 7.60
CA LEU A 185 1.52 14.23 8.51
C LEU A 185 2.61 15.28 8.60
N ILE A 186 2.23 16.54 8.40
CA ILE A 186 3.09 17.72 8.62
C ILE A 186 2.50 18.62 9.69
N ALA A 187 3.36 19.19 10.53
CA ALA A 187 2.94 20.11 11.59
C ALA A 187 3.93 21.24 11.78
N HIS A 188 3.40 22.45 12.03
CA HIS A 188 4.20 23.66 12.24
C HIS A 188 3.41 24.67 13.09
N PRO A 189 4.06 25.48 13.96
CA PRO A 189 3.36 26.49 14.76
C PRO A 189 2.70 27.57 13.91
N ASP A 190 3.32 27.98 12.80
CA ASP A 190 2.76 28.96 11.88
C ASP A 190 1.95 28.29 10.78
N ARG A 191 0.65 28.60 10.72
CA ARG A 191 -0.30 28.06 9.74
C ARG A 191 0.00 28.52 8.32
N ALA A 192 0.41 29.76 8.11
CA ALA A 192 0.73 30.30 6.78
C ALA A 192 1.97 29.60 6.22
N HIS A 193 2.98 29.39 7.08
CA HIS A 193 4.18 28.65 6.73
C HIS A 193 3.85 27.20 6.38
N LEU A 194 2.97 26.55 7.15
CA LEU A 194 2.53 25.17 6.88
C LEU A 194 1.85 25.02 5.51
N GLN A 195 1.09 26.03 5.06
CA GLN A 195 0.51 26.04 3.71
C GLN A 195 1.57 26.12 2.61
N THR A 196 2.64 26.89 2.83
CA THR A 196 3.78 26.94 1.90
C THR A 196 4.49 25.60 1.84
N VAL A 197 4.71 24.96 2.99
CA VAL A 197 5.26 23.58 3.05
C VAL A 197 4.38 22.59 2.28
N LEU A 198 3.06 22.68 2.41
CA LEU A 198 2.13 21.81 1.68
C LEU A 198 2.27 21.98 0.17
N GLN A 199 2.44 23.20 -0.32
CA GLN A 199 2.64 23.47 -1.76
C GLN A 199 3.95 22.85 -2.25
N ASP A 200 5.05 23.08 -1.55
CA ASP A 200 6.36 22.51 -1.91
C ASP A 200 6.36 20.98 -1.83
N LEU A 201 5.72 20.42 -0.81
CA LEU A 201 5.56 18.98 -0.65
C LEU A 201 4.72 18.37 -1.80
N THR A 202 3.62 19.03 -2.16
CA THR A 202 2.78 18.62 -3.29
C THR A 202 3.58 18.60 -4.59
N GLN A 203 4.40 19.60 -4.83
CA GLN A 203 5.26 19.66 -6.01
C GLN A 203 6.31 18.53 -6.00
N ALA A 204 7.00 18.32 -4.88
CA ALA A 204 8.01 17.26 -4.74
C ALA A 204 7.42 15.85 -4.98
N LEU A 205 6.22 15.59 -4.47
CA LEU A 205 5.50 14.34 -4.70
C LEU A 205 5.10 14.19 -6.17
N THR A 206 4.55 15.25 -6.77
CA THR A 206 4.10 15.27 -8.17
C THR A 206 5.27 15.05 -9.14
N ASP A 207 6.44 15.63 -8.87
CA ASP A 207 7.65 15.48 -9.68
C ASP A 207 8.13 14.03 -9.76
N ARG A 208 7.78 13.21 -8.76
CA ARG A 208 8.03 11.77 -8.74
C ARG A 208 6.85 10.92 -9.21
N GLY A 209 5.79 11.54 -9.73
CA GLY A 209 4.60 10.86 -10.23
C GLY A 209 3.61 10.41 -9.15
N LEU A 210 3.84 10.79 -7.89
CA LEU A 210 2.91 10.52 -6.79
C LEU A 210 1.76 11.52 -6.83
N LYS A 211 0.56 11.07 -6.45
CA LYS A 211 -0.66 11.89 -6.47
C LYS A 211 -1.24 12.00 -5.07
N ILE A 212 -1.57 13.21 -4.67
CA ILE A 212 -2.33 13.43 -3.43
C ILE A 212 -3.81 13.24 -3.74
N ALA A 213 -4.54 12.65 -2.79
CA ALA A 213 -6.00 12.57 -2.78
C ALA A 213 -6.57 13.87 -2.17
N PRO A 214 -7.02 14.86 -2.98
CA PRO A 214 -7.40 16.18 -2.45
C PRO A 214 -8.57 16.10 -1.46
N GLU A 215 -9.49 15.16 -1.70
CA GLU A 215 -10.67 14.93 -0.88
C GLU A 215 -10.37 14.31 0.49
N LYS A 216 -9.14 13.80 0.68
CA LYS A 216 -8.67 13.20 1.94
C LYS A 216 -7.74 14.11 2.73
N ILE A 217 -7.41 15.30 2.24
CA ILE A 217 -6.57 16.25 2.98
C ILE A 217 -7.34 16.72 4.22
N GLN A 218 -6.73 16.52 5.39
CA GLN A 218 -7.29 16.92 6.67
C GLN A 218 -6.50 18.11 7.22
N VAL A 219 -7.16 19.21 7.51
CA VAL A 219 -6.53 20.48 7.92
C VAL A 219 -6.98 20.94 9.31
N ASN A 220 -8.20 20.54 9.71
CA ASN A 220 -8.80 20.98 10.97
C ASN A 220 -9.11 19.78 11.87
N PRO A 221 -8.85 19.87 13.17
CA PRO A 221 -9.28 18.87 14.14
C PRO A 221 -10.81 18.63 14.10
N PRO A 222 -11.29 17.38 14.30
CA PRO A 222 -10.51 16.19 14.60
C PRO A 222 -9.83 15.60 13.34
N ILE A 223 -8.52 15.30 13.44
CA ILE A 223 -7.71 14.72 12.38
C ILE A 223 -7.52 13.23 12.67
N THR A 224 -7.76 12.38 11.69
CA THR A 224 -7.48 10.94 11.79
C THR A 224 -6.14 10.61 11.12
N TYR A 225 -5.22 9.99 11.86
CA TYR A 225 -3.93 9.55 11.37
C TYR A 225 -3.55 8.20 11.98
N LEU A 226 -3.31 7.20 11.14
CA LEU A 226 -2.90 5.83 11.52
C LEU A 226 -3.72 5.25 12.70
N GLY A 227 -5.03 5.35 12.60
CA GLY A 227 -5.96 4.82 13.60
C GLY A 227 -6.05 5.63 14.90
N ARG A 228 -5.50 6.84 14.92
CA ARG A 228 -5.61 7.79 16.03
C ARG A 228 -6.41 9.01 15.62
N VAL A 229 -7.11 9.60 16.57
CA VAL A 229 -7.84 10.87 16.41
C VAL A 229 -7.08 11.94 17.16
N ILE A 230 -6.66 12.97 16.44
CA ILE A 230 -5.94 14.14 16.99
C ILE A 230 -6.94 15.27 17.10
N ASN A 231 -7.20 15.68 18.34
CA ASN A 231 -7.98 16.86 18.67
C ASN A 231 -7.03 18.03 19.01
N SER A 232 -7.58 19.20 19.27
CA SER A 232 -6.78 20.39 19.62
C SER A 232 -5.87 20.20 20.85
N GLU A 233 -6.28 19.36 21.79
CA GLU A 233 -5.58 19.18 23.08
C GLU A 233 -5.21 17.72 23.37
N THR A 234 -5.79 16.76 22.62
CA THR A 234 -5.63 15.34 22.95
C THR A 234 -5.43 14.48 21.70
N VAL A 235 -4.67 13.41 21.87
CA VAL A 235 -4.55 12.32 20.89
C VAL A 235 -5.20 11.08 21.48
N THR A 236 -6.26 10.62 20.86
CA THR A 236 -7.02 9.44 21.30
C THR A 236 -6.98 8.34 20.23
N HIS A 237 -7.28 7.10 20.63
CA HIS A 237 -7.50 6.05 19.64
C HIS A 237 -8.84 6.25 18.93
N ALA A 238 -8.86 5.93 17.63
CA ALA A 238 -10.13 5.80 16.92
C ALA A 238 -10.99 4.72 17.62
N PRO A 239 -12.31 4.93 17.72
CA PRO A 239 -13.21 3.95 18.35
C PRO A 239 -13.02 2.56 17.70
N LEU A 240 -12.59 1.60 18.49
CA LEU A 240 -12.41 0.25 18.02
C LEU A 240 -13.73 -0.52 18.17
N LYS A 241 -14.25 -1.02 17.06
CA LYS A 241 -15.38 -1.96 17.08
C LYS A 241 -14.80 -3.37 17.17
N LEU A 242 -14.77 -3.93 18.39
CA LEU A 242 -14.42 -5.33 18.56
C LEU A 242 -15.51 -6.20 17.91
N ARG A 243 -15.08 -7.15 17.11
CA ARG A 243 -15.96 -8.12 16.45
C ARG A 243 -16.33 -9.21 17.46
N LYS A 244 -17.37 -8.97 18.24
CA LYS A 244 -17.87 -9.91 19.30
C LYS A 244 -18.91 -10.88 18.76
N ASP A 245 -19.59 -10.51 17.67
CA ASP A 245 -20.76 -11.22 17.19
C ASP A 245 -20.36 -12.28 16.16
N HIS A 246 -20.96 -13.46 16.28
CA HIS A 246 -20.76 -14.59 15.36
C HIS A 246 -19.30 -15.10 15.24
N LEU A 247 -18.61 -15.28 16.38
CA LEU A 247 -17.33 -15.96 16.43
C LEU A 247 -17.53 -17.48 16.32
N VAL A 248 -17.46 -18.04 15.12
CA VAL A 248 -17.71 -19.45 14.83
C VAL A 248 -16.46 -20.14 14.29
N THR A 249 -15.67 -19.45 13.49
CA THR A 249 -14.51 -20.04 12.82
C THR A 249 -13.20 -19.58 13.46
N LEU A 250 -12.14 -20.38 13.29
CA LEU A 250 -10.78 -20.00 13.69
C LEU A 250 -10.38 -18.62 13.12
N ASN A 251 -10.76 -18.32 11.89
CA ASN A 251 -10.48 -17.04 11.26
C ASN A 251 -11.19 -15.86 11.97
N ASP A 252 -12.36 -16.08 12.56
CA ASP A 252 -13.05 -15.03 13.32
C ASP A 252 -12.31 -14.74 14.62
N TYR A 253 -11.81 -15.77 15.32
CA TYR A 253 -10.98 -15.60 16.50
C TYR A 253 -9.63 -14.95 16.17
N GLN A 254 -9.00 -15.30 15.06
CA GLN A 254 -7.75 -14.66 14.61
C GLN A 254 -7.94 -13.19 14.31
N LYS A 255 -9.07 -12.80 13.71
CA LYS A 255 -9.42 -11.38 13.45
C LYS A 255 -9.65 -10.63 14.77
N LEU A 256 -10.40 -11.22 15.69
CA LEU A 256 -10.62 -10.64 17.03
C LEU A 256 -9.30 -10.44 17.77
N LEU A 257 -8.43 -11.45 17.73
CA LEU A 257 -7.11 -11.38 18.34
C LEU A 257 -6.24 -10.28 17.73
N GLY A 258 -6.30 -10.09 16.41
CA GLY A 258 -5.67 -8.97 15.71
C GLY A 258 -6.16 -7.61 16.20
N ASP A 259 -7.49 -7.48 16.34
CA ASP A 259 -8.11 -6.25 16.85
C ASP A 259 -7.67 -5.95 18.30
N ILE A 260 -7.58 -6.98 19.15
CA ILE A 260 -7.12 -6.86 20.56
C ILE A 260 -5.61 -6.56 20.62
N ASN A 261 -4.78 -7.23 19.82
CA ASN A 261 -3.34 -6.99 19.79
C ASN A 261 -3.00 -5.56 19.37
N TRP A 262 -3.80 -4.94 18.50
CA TRP A 262 -3.63 -3.57 18.10
C TRP A 262 -3.74 -2.57 19.26
N ILE A 263 -4.65 -2.82 20.21
CA ILE A 263 -4.87 -1.97 21.39
C ILE A 263 -4.17 -2.49 22.65
N ARG A 264 -3.55 -3.67 22.58
CA ARG A 264 -2.89 -4.31 23.71
C ARG A 264 -1.94 -3.44 24.52
N PRO A 265 -1.05 -2.62 23.92
CA PRO A 265 -0.14 -1.75 24.66
C PRO A 265 -0.86 -0.76 25.57
N TYR A 266 -2.07 -0.36 25.20
CA TYR A 266 -2.89 0.63 25.92
C TYR A 266 -3.75 -0.01 27.00
N LEU A 267 -4.15 -1.25 26.80
CA LEU A 267 -4.92 -2.04 27.78
C LEU A 267 -4.02 -2.67 28.83
N LYS A 268 -2.69 -2.59 28.67
CA LYS A 268 -1.68 -3.24 29.53
C LYS A 268 -1.90 -4.76 29.66
N LEU A 269 -2.51 -5.38 28.63
CA LEU A 269 -2.76 -6.83 28.61
C LEU A 269 -1.46 -7.60 28.40
N THR A 270 -1.27 -8.61 29.24
CA THR A 270 -0.14 -9.55 29.14
C THR A 270 -0.41 -10.65 28.12
N THR A 271 0.64 -11.34 27.68
CA THR A 271 0.48 -12.52 26.80
C THR A 271 -0.27 -13.64 27.48
N ALA A 272 -0.13 -13.77 28.81
CA ALA A 272 -0.81 -14.79 29.60
C ALA A 272 -2.33 -14.59 29.62
N GLU A 273 -2.79 -13.34 29.69
CA GLU A 273 -4.23 -13.00 29.67
C GLU A 273 -4.86 -13.23 28.29
N LEU A 274 -4.09 -13.14 27.22
CA LEU A 274 -4.57 -13.43 25.87
C LEU A 274 -4.45 -14.90 25.47
N LYS A 275 -3.73 -15.72 26.24
CA LYS A 275 -3.50 -17.14 25.95
C LYS A 275 -4.77 -17.95 25.65
N PRO A 276 -5.93 -17.71 26.33
CA PRO A 276 -7.16 -18.44 26.01
C PRO A 276 -7.74 -18.17 24.61
N LEU A 277 -7.26 -17.12 23.91
CA LEU A 277 -7.70 -16.76 22.54
C LEU A 277 -6.79 -17.35 21.45
N PHE A 278 -5.67 -17.96 21.84
CA PHE A 278 -4.76 -18.70 20.99
C PHE A 278 -5.08 -20.19 21.06
#